data_b6b42779be45363f1b60b411d352ff5e
#
_entry.id   b6b42779be45363f1b60b411d352ff5e
#
_cell.length_a   1.000
_cell.length_b   1.000
_cell.length_c   1.000
_cell.angle_alpha   90.00
_cell.angle_beta   90.00
_cell.angle_gamma   90.00
#
_symmetry.space_group_name_H-M   'P 1'
#
loop_
_entity.id
_entity.type
_entity.pdbx_description
1 polymer ?
#
loop_
_entity_poly.entity_id
_entity_poly.type
_entity_poly.pdbx_seq_one_letter_code
_entity_poly.pdbx_strand_id
1 'polypeptide(L)'
;MASRAGSADLPLHGGAVPRWLADRMTRLGAVMAEAIVYHYGRDELLRRLAHPFWFQSFGAVMGMDWHSSGITTSVVGALKRGLAPLAGELGVHVCGGRGTHSRRTPDELVAIGDRVGFDGAALAEASRLVAKVDSAAVQDGFDLYLHGFIVTDEGRWVVVQQGMNGDRREARRYHWRSEGLTSFVEEPHSAIEGPDQGKIVNLTDRRADASRRGQIEMLNSIGPDAIAREYARMAPREGARADSTAPEQPFLPHLVMPSHHEVRSSDVLIRRLHGTLAAAAECGPSDFSQLLLVPGVGPRTVRALAMVAEVLHGAPYRFSDPARFSFAHGGKDRHPFPVPIRVYDQTIQVLKSAVEKAKLGREEQLAALKRLDDQSRRLERSATGPSVEALIAEERRASFSYGGRSVFEWEPRPHLTMLADPPASTRRAERRSRSSADKRRARRDTSTAPSH
;
A
#
# COMPACT_ATOMS: atom_id res chain seq x y z
N MET A 1 -10.17 -10.88 24.87
CA MET A 1 -10.05 -9.68 24.01
C MET A 1 -10.88 -9.95 22.78
N ALA A 2 -11.84 -9.09 22.45
CA ALA A 2 -12.72 -9.30 21.31
C ALA A 2 -11.89 -9.24 20.01
N SER A 3 -11.98 -10.28 19.20
CA SER A 3 -11.40 -10.36 17.86
C SER A 3 -12.07 -9.31 17.00
N ARG A 4 -11.29 -8.38 16.42
CA ARG A 4 -11.81 -7.36 15.52
C ARG A 4 -12.06 -7.97 14.15
N ALA A 5 -13.23 -7.73 13.58
CA ALA A 5 -13.61 -8.22 12.27
C ALA A 5 -12.74 -7.54 11.18
N GLY A 6 -12.20 -8.32 10.27
CA GLY A 6 -11.70 -7.84 8.98
C GLY A 6 -10.20 -7.75 8.79
N SER A 7 -9.35 -8.28 9.68
CA SER A 7 -7.90 -8.31 9.44
C SER A 7 -7.35 -9.73 9.31
N ALA A 8 -6.57 -10.02 8.26
CA ALA A 8 -5.82 -11.26 8.11
C ALA A 8 -4.37 -10.95 7.75
N ASP A 9 -3.41 -11.47 8.54
CA ASP A 9 -2.02 -11.50 8.11
C ASP A 9 -1.92 -12.42 6.88
N LEU A 10 -1.03 -12.10 5.95
CA LEU A 10 -0.68 -12.97 4.84
C LEU A 10 0.59 -13.76 5.21
N PRO A 11 0.50 -14.81 6.03
CA PRO A 11 1.67 -15.61 6.34
C PRO A 11 2.18 -16.29 5.07
N LEU A 12 3.49 -16.35 4.92
CA LEU A 12 4.11 -17.11 3.84
C LEU A 12 3.88 -18.60 4.09
N HIS A 13 2.98 -19.21 3.30
CA HIS A 13 2.83 -20.64 3.26
C HIS A 13 3.76 -21.22 2.21
N GLY A 14 4.68 -22.09 2.65
CA GLY A 14 5.50 -22.89 1.73
C GLY A 14 4.68 -24.04 1.14
N GLY A 15 4.88 -24.31 -0.15
CA GLY A 15 4.26 -25.44 -0.83
C GLY A 15 3.71 -25.07 -2.21
N ALA A 16 3.63 -26.07 -3.09
CA ALA A 16 2.97 -25.93 -4.40
C ALA A 16 1.51 -26.35 -4.27
N VAL A 17 0.61 -25.60 -4.91
CA VAL A 17 -0.79 -25.99 -5.06
C VAL A 17 -0.85 -27.34 -5.81
N PRO A 18 -1.55 -28.35 -5.29
CA PRO A 18 -1.70 -29.61 -5.97
C PRO A 18 -2.27 -29.43 -7.39
N ARG A 19 -1.80 -30.19 -8.37
CA ARG A 19 -2.22 -30.08 -9.77
C ARG A 19 -3.74 -30.11 -9.93
N TRP A 20 -4.40 -31.07 -9.28
CA TRP A 20 -5.85 -31.20 -9.34
C TRP A 20 -6.59 -29.95 -8.85
N LEU A 21 -6.04 -29.25 -7.84
CA LEU A 21 -6.61 -27.98 -7.35
C LEU A 21 -6.32 -26.85 -8.32
N ALA A 22 -5.09 -26.77 -8.84
CA ALA A 22 -4.71 -25.75 -9.82
C ALA A 22 -5.57 -25.84 -11.10
N ASP A 23 -5.89 -27.04 -11.56
CA ASP A 23 -6.76 -27.27 -12.74
C ASP A 23 -8.21 -26.84 -12.43
N ARG A 24 -8.72 -27.17 -11.26
CA ARG A 24 -10.05 -26.71 -10.80
C ARG A 24 -10.11 -25.20 -10.65
N MET A 25 -9.10 -24.58 -10.06
CA MET A 25 -8.99 -23.13 -9.96
C MET A 25 -8.99 -22.47 -11.34
N THR A 26 -8.25 -23.04 -12.29
CA THR A 26 -8.18 -22.54 -13.65
C THR A 26 -9.56 -22.54 -14.33
N ARG A 27 -10.28 -23.65 -14.25
CA ARG A 27 -11.64 -23.78 -14.83
C ARG A 27 -12.63 -22.86 -14.13
N LEU A 28 -12.69 -22.92 -12.81
CA LEU A 28 -13.64 -22.14 -12.02
C LEU A 28 -13.38 -20.63 -12.15
N GLY A 29 -12.10 -20.21 -12.08
CA GLY A 29 -11.69 -18.82 -12.25
C GLY A 29 -12.07 -18.26 -13.63
N ALA A 30 -11.85 -19.06 -14.70
CA ALA A 30 -12.22 -18.66 -16.05
C ALA A 30 -13.75 -18.46 -16.19
N VAL A 31 -14.52 -19.45 -15.77
CA VAL A 31 -15.99 -19.41 -15.89
C VAL A 31 -16.61 -18.28 -15.03
N MET A 32 -16.07 -18.02 -13.84
CA MET A 32 -16.52 -16.90 -13.03
C MET A 32 -16.16 -15.55 -13.64
N ALA A 33 -14.95 -15.40 -14.21
CA ALA A 33 -14.54 -14.19 -14.89
C ALA A 33 -15.38 -13.95 -16.16
N GLU A 34 -15.60 -15.01 -16.97
CA GLU A 34 -16.52 -15.00 -18.13
C GLU A 34 -17.93 -14.52 -17.74
N ALA A 35 -18.51 -15.10 -16.69
CA ALA A 35 -19.82 -14.71 -16.19
C ALA A 35 -19.86 -13.24 -15.73
N ILE A 36 -18.80 -12.75 -15.08
CA ILE A 36 -18.71 -11.36 -14.67
C ILE A 36 -18.64 -10.44 -15.89
N VAL A 37 -17.77 -10.75 -16.85
CA VAL A 37 -17.63 -9.95 -18.08
C VAL A 37 -18.95 -9.91 -18.85
N TYR A 38 -19.62 -11.06 -19.01
CA TYR A 38 -20.88 -11.15 -19.73
C TYR A 38 -22.02 -10.35 -19.09
N HIS A 39 -22.13 -10.39 -17.75
CA HIS A 39 -23.25 -9.76 -17.04
C HIS A 39 -23.00 -8.34 -16.58
N TYR A 40 -21.73 -7.97 -16.36
CA TYR A 40 -21.38 -6.69 -15.74
C TYR A 40 -20.32 -5.90 -16.53
N GLY A 41 -19.75 -6.50 -17.55
CA GLY A 41 -18.73 -5.89 -18.37
C GLY A 41 -17.29 -6.09 -17.85
N ARG A 42 -16.32 -5.79 -18.72
CA ARG A 42 -14.87 -5.93 -18.48
C ARG A 42 -14.40 -5.03 -17.34
N ASP A 43 -14.89 -3.80 -17.28
CA ASP A 43 -14.51 -2.83 -16.24
C ASP A 43 -14.88 -3.28 -14.84
N GLU A 44 -16.03 -3.93 -14.72
CA GLU A 44 -16.45 -4.47 -13.44
C GLU A 44 -15.52 -5.61 -12.98
N LEU A 45 -15.05 -6.45 -13.90
CA LEU A 45 -14.05 -7.45 -13.56
C LEU A 45 -12.75 -6.79 -13.08
N LEU A 46 -12.23 -5.76 -13.80
CA LEU A 46 -11.04 -5.03 -13.39
C LEU A 46 -11.23 -4.35 -12.03
N ARG A 47 -12.37 -3.68 -11.82
CA ARG A 47 -12.69 -3.01 -10.56
C ARG A 47 -12.69 -3.97 -9.38
N ARG A 48 -13.23 -5.19 -9.57
CA ARG A 48 -13.27 -6.22 -8.54
C ARG A 48 -11.89 -6.80 -8.26
N LEU A 49 -11.10 -7.07 -9.27
CA LEU A 49 -9.72 -7.54 -9.10
C LEU A 49 -8.83 -6.50 -8.40
N ALA A 50 -9.14 -5.20 -8.58
CA ALA A 50 -8.45 -4.12 -7.86
C ALA A 50 -8.85 -4.03 -6.37
N HIS A 51 -9.98 -4.63 -5.97
CA HIS A 51 -10.46 -4.59 -4.59
C HIS A 51 -9.89 -5.75 -3.77
N PRO A 52 -9.09 -5.52 -2.72
CA PRO A 52 -8.36 -6.57 -2.03
C PRO A 52 -9.26 -7.62 -1.39
N PHE A 53 -10.36 -7.20 -0.75
CA PHE A 53 -11.32 -8.13 -0.16
C PHE A 53 -11.98 -9.03 -1.22
N TRP A 54 -12.39 -8.47 -2.36
CA TRP A 54 -12.99 -9.25 -3.43
C TRP A 54 -11.98 -10.24 -4.01
N PHE A 55 -10.75 -9.79 -4.24
CA PHE A 55 -9.68 -10.64 -4.75
C PHE A 55 -9.40 -11.82 -3.81
N GLN A 56 -9.36 -11.57 -2.51
CA GLN A 56 -9.19 -12.61 -1.49
C GLN A 56 -10.36 -13.59 -1.48
N SER A 57 -11.59 -13.07 -1.53
CA SER A 57 -12.81 -13.89 -1.59
C SER A 57 -12.85 -14.75 -2.85
N PHE A 58 -12.45 -14.21 -3.98
CA PHE A 58 -12.37 -14.91 -5.25
C PHE A 58 -11.41 -16.11 -5.17
N GLY A 59 -10.22 -15.91 -4.60
CA GLY A 59 -9.28 -16.99 -4.35
C GLY A 59 -9.80 -18.06 -3.41
N ALA A 60 -10.49 -17.66 -2.34
CA ALA A 60 -11.08 -18.60 -1.40
C ALA A 60 -12.22 -19.43 -2.02
N VAL A 61 -13.07 -18.82 -2.84
CA VAL A 61 -14.10 -19.55 -3.61
C VAL A 61 -13.50 -20.58 -4.55
N MET A 62 -12.34 -20.26 -5.16
CA MET A 62 -11.60 -21.21 -5.98
C MET A 62 -10.96 -22.35 -5.19
N GLY A 63 -10.92 -22.29 -3.86
CA GLY A 63 -10.45 -23.36 -2.97
C GLY A 63 -9.16 -23.08 -2.24
N MET A 64 -8.69 -21.84 -2.23
CA MET A 64 -7.53 -21.44 -1.42
C MET A 64 -7.96 -21.11 0.01
N ASP A 65 -7.05 -21.33 0.97
CA ASP A 65 -7.26 -20.87 2.34
C ASP A 65 -7.26 -19.34 2.40
N TRP A 66 -8.22 -18.78 3.16
CA TRP A 66 -8.40 -17.35 3.31
C TRP A 66 -7.13 -16.60 3.74
N HIS A 67 -6.32 -17.21 4.61
CA HIS A 67 -5.09 -16.63 5.14
C HIS A 67 -3.85 -16.88 4.29
N SER A 68 -4.00 -17.48 3.12
CA SER A 68 -2.85 -17.87 2.32
C SER A 68 -2.35 -16.72 1.46
N SER A 69 -1.09 -16.32 1.64
CA SER A 69 -0.37 -15.46 0.69
C SER A 69 -0.28 -16.09 -0.71
N GLY A 70 -0.42 -17.41 -0.80
CA GLY A 70 -0.47 -18.16 -2.05
C GLY A 70 -1.67 -17.83 -2.94
N ILE A 71 -2.72 -17.19 -2.40
CA ILE A 71 -3.90 -16.75 -3.17
C ILE A 71 -3.47 -15.91 -4.38
N THR A 72 -2.61 -14.90 -4.19
CA THR A 72 -2.23 -14.01 -5.29
C THR A 72 -1.59 -14.77 -6.44
N THR A 73 -0.62 -15.62 -6.15
CA THR A 73 0.06 -16.44 -7.17
C THR A 73 -0.91 -17.40 -7.85
N SER A 74 -1.78 -18.03 -7.07
CA SER A 74 -2.71 -19.05 -7.57
C SER A 74 -3.82 -18.44 -8.42
N VAL A 75 -4.39 -17.32 -7.99
CA VAL A 75 -5.45 -16.59 -8.72
C VAL A 75 -4.91 -16.04 -10.05
N VAL A 76 -3.79 -15.30 -10.02
CA VAL A 76 -3.18 -14.75 -11.25
C VAL A 76 -2.81 -15.88 -12.21
N GLY A 77 -2.20 -16.96 -11.72
CA GLY A 77 -1.85 -18.11 -12.53
C GLY A 77 -3.07 -18.86 -13.10
N ALA A 78 -4.15 -18.99 -12.32
CA ALA A 78 -5.40 -19.62 -12.75
C ALA A 78 -6.11 -18.78 -13.83
N LEU A 79 -6.21 -17.45 -13.61
CA LEU A 79 -6.77 -16.53 -14.59
C LEU A 79 -5.96 -16.50 -15.88
N LYS A 80 -4.61 -16.45 -15.80
CA LYS A 80 -3.76 -16.48 -17.01
C LYS A 80 -4.01 -17.72 -17.86
N ARG A 81 -4.04 -18.89 -17.25
CA ARG A 81 -4.30 -20.15 -17.98
C ARG A 81 -5.74 -20.26 -18.47
N GLY A 82 -6.68 -19.88 -17.61
CA GLY A 82 -8.11 -20.07 -17.89
C GLY A 82 -8.67 -19.08 -18.90
N LEU A 83 -8.21 -17.83 -18.90
CA LEU A 83 -8.67 -16.80 -19.84
C LEU A 83 -7.91 -16.80 -21.16
N ALA A 84 -6.71 -17.39 -21.25
CA ALA A 84 -5.92 -17.42 -22.49
C ALA A 84 -6.70 -17.93 -23.71
N PRO A 85 -7.45 -19.07 -23.67
CA PRO A 85 -8.24 -19.53 -24.79
C PRO A 85 -9.48 -18.66 -25.08
N LEU A 86 -9.94 -17.89 -24.12
CA LEU A 86 -11.14 -17.04 -24.20
C LEU A 86 -10.79 -15.56 -24.47
N ALA A 87 -9.51 -15.21 -24.53
CA ALA A 87 -9.05 -13.85 -24.57
C ALA A 87 -9.60 -13.04 -25.76
N GLY A 88 -9.68 -13.67 -26.95
CA GLY A 88 -10.25 -13.03 -28.14
C GLY A 88 -11.76 -12.80 -28.07
N GLU A 89 -12.50 -13.63 -27.34
CA GLU A 89 -13.94 -13.50 -27.15
C GLU A 89 -14.27 -12.52 -26.03
N LEU A 90 -13.58 -12.65 -24.90
CA LEU A 90 -13.82 -11.83 -23.72
C LEU A 90 -13.17 -10.45 -23.82
N GLY A 91 -12.14 -10.29 -24.65
CA GLY A 91 -11.35 -9.07 -24.73
C GLY A 91 -10.64 -8.75 -23.41
N VAL A 92 -10.17 -9.78 -22.68
CA VAL A 92 -9.43 -9.66 -21.42
C VAL A 92 -8.20 -10.56 -21.49
N HIS A 93 -7.05 -9.94 -21.24
CA HIS A 93 -5.75 -10.59 -21.33
C HIS A 93 -5.03 -10.54 -19.97
N VAL A 94 -4.33 -11.63 -19.61
CA VAL A 94 -3.57 -11.71 -18.36
C VAL A 94 -2.10 -11.91 -18.66
N CYS A 95 -1.29 -10.92 -18.31
CA CYS A 95 0.15 -10.89 -18.51
C CYS A 95 0.91 -11.08 -17.19
N GLY A 96 2.18 -11.48 -17.29
CA GLY A 96 3.06 -11.60 -16.15
C GLY A 96 2.88 -12.88 -15.35
N GLY A 97 3.07 -12.77 -14.04
CA GLY A 97 3.02 -13.88 -13.10
C GLY A 97 4.21 -13.85 -12.11
N ARG A 98 4.60 -15.03 -11.60
CA ARG A 98 5.66 -15.17 -10.60
C ARG A 98 7.05 -15.27 -11.25
N GLY A 99 8.06 -14.66 -10.62
CA GLY A 99 9.47 -14.83 -10.97
C GLY A 99 9.80 -14.35 -12.39
N THR A 100 10.34 -15.22 -13.24
CA THR A 100 10.71 -14.86 -14.62
C THR A 100 9.54 -14.44 -15.48
N HIS A 101 8.33 -14.91 -15.18
CA HIS A 101 7.12 -14.51 -15.90
C HIS A 101 6.79 -13.03 -15.68
N SER A 102 7.07 -12.47 -14.50
CA SER A 102 6.85 -11.06 -14.23
C SER A 102 7.67 -10.15 -15.16
N ARG A 103 8.88 -10.58 -15.53
CA ARG A 103 9.79 -9.83 -16.40
C ARG A 103 9.35 -9.80 -17.86
N ARG A 104 8.49 -10.73 -18.27
CA ARG A 104 7.96 -10.83 -19.65
C ARG A 104 6.71 -9.96 -19.86
N THR A 105 6.18 -9.39 -18.79
CA THR A 105 4.94 -8.58 -18.85
C THR A 105 5.02 -7.48 -19.91
N PRO A 106 6.11 -6.68 -20.02
CA PRO A 106 6.21 -5.65 -21.04
C PRO A 106 6.12 -6.21 -22.47
N ASP A 107 6.83 -7.31 -22.74
CA ASP A 107 6.83 -7.93 -24.08
C ASP A 107 5.46 -8.55 -24.41
N GLU A 108 4.81 -9.18 -23.41
CA GLU A 108 3.45 -9.72 -23.55
C GLU A 108 2.45 -8.60 -23.90
N LEU A 109 2.57 -7.42 -23.25
CA LEU A 109 1.71 -6.26 -23.50
C LEU A 109 1.90 -5.68 -24.89
N VAL A 110 3.13 -5.55 -25.37
CA VAL A 110 3.42 -5.11 -26.74
C VAL A 110 2.79 -6.07 -27.75
N ALA A 111 3.04 -7.37 -27.60
CA ALA A 111 2.52 -8.39 -28.52
C ALA A 111 0.96 -8.46 -28.52
N ILE A 112 0.32 -8.18 -27.40
CA ILE A 112 -1.15 -8.10 -27.34
C ILE A 112 -1.62 -6.79 -27.99
N GLY A 113 -0.98 -5.66 -27.71
CA GLY A 113 -1.31 -4.37 -28.32
C GLY A 113 -1.26 -4.40 -29.84
N ASP A 114 -0.21 -5.01 -30.40
CA ASP A 114 -0.06 -5.22 -31.87
C ASP A 114 -1.22 -6.03 -32.47
N ARG A 115 -1.81 -6.93 -31.67
CA ARG A 115 -2.91 -7.80 -32.13
C ARG A 115 -4.28 -7.17 -31.99
N VAL A 116 -4.53 -6.43 -30.89
CA VAL A 116 -5.87 -5.93 -30.55
C VAL A 116 -6.02 -4.42 -30.75
N GLY A 117 -4.92 -3.67 -30.92
CA GLY A 117 -4.95 -2.26 -31.33
C GLY A 117 -4.78 -1.22 -30.22
N PHE A 118 -4.47 -1.61 -28.98
CA PHE A 118 -4.07 -0.65 -27.95
C PHE A 118 -2.55 -0.32 -28.01
N ASP A 119 -2.15 0.79 -27.44
CA ASP A 119 -0.73 1.15 -27.32
C ASP A 119 0.01 0.22 -26.33
N GLY A 120 0.55 -0.86 -26.87
CA GLY A 120 1.30 -1.86 -26.10
C GLY A 120 2.60 -1.31 -25.51
N ALA A 121 3.23 -0.33 -26.16
CA ALA A 121 4.46 0.29 -25.66
C ALA A 121 4.20 1.15 -24.43
N ALA A 122 3.14 1.96 -24.45
CA ALA A 122 2.72 2.75 -23.29
C ALA A 122 2.33 1.87 -22.10
N LEU A 123 1.62 0.75 -22.34
CA LEU A 123 1.28 -0.18 -21.27
C LEU A 123 2.50 -0.97 -20.74
N ALA A 124 3.46 -1.28 -21.60
CA ALA A 124 4.73 -1.87 -21.17
C ALA A 124 5.54 -0.91 -20.28
N GLU A 125 5.51 0.40 -20.58
CA GLU A 125 6.11 1.42 -19.72
C GLU A 125 5.35 1.54 -18.39
N ALA A 126 4.01 1.59 -18.43
CA ALA A 126 3.16 1.59 -17.23
C ALA A 126 3.46 0.38 -16.35
N SER A 127 3.59 -0.82 -16.92
CA SER A 127 3.95 -2.04 -16.19
C SER A 127 5.29 -1.91 -15.47
N ARG A 128 6.32 -1.38 -16.17
CA ARG A 128 7.63 -1.13 -15.56
C ARG A 128 7.56 -0.09 -14.43
N LEU A 129 6.82 0.99 -14.66
CA LEU A 129 6.69 2.08 -13.69
C LEU A 129 5.95 1.62 -12.42
N VAL A 130 4.85 0.89 -12.56
CA VAL A 130 4.13 0.27 -11.43
C VAL A 130 5.07 -0.59 -10.59
N ALA A 131 5.87 -1.45 -11.21
CA ALA A 131 6.84 -2.29 -10.49
C ALA A 131 7.95 -1.46 -9.82
N LYS A 132 8.40 -0.38 -10.44
CA LYS A 132 9.41 0.53 -9.88
C LYS A 132 8.88 1.35 -8.71
N VAL A 133 7.66 1.80 -8.78
CA VAL A 133 7.04 2.53 -7.66
C VAL A 133 6.96 1.64 -6.43
N ASP A 134 6.43 0.42 -6.55
CA ASP A 134 6.29 -0.49 -5.41
C ASP A 134 7.62 -1.03 -4.88
N SER A 135 8.67 -1.05 -5.70
CA SER A 135 10.00 -1.53 -5.27
C SER A 135 10.97 -0.44 -4.83
N ALA A 136 10.76 0.81 -5.26
CA ALA A 136 11.75 1.87 -5.04
C ALA A 136 11.18 3.14 -4.41
N ALA A 137 9.96 3.56 -4.76
CA ALA A 137 9.32 4.73 -4.18
C ALA A 137 8.61 4.41 -2.84
N VAL A 138 8.10 3.20 -2.68
CA VAL A 138 7.59 2.65 -1.42
C VAL A 138 8.62 1.65 -0.89
N GLN A 139 9.33 2.00 0.19
CA GLN A 139 10.36 1.12 0.78
C GLN A 139 9.86 0.57 2.11
N ASP A 140 8.97 -0.36 2.02
CA ASP A 140 8.27 -1.00 3.13
C ASP A 140 8.90 -2.35 3.57
N GLY A 141 10.00 -2.74 2.92
CA GLY A 141 10.75 -3.96 3.25
C GLY A 141 10.23 -5.22 2.59
N PHE A 142 9.35 -5.12 1.57
CA PHE A 142 8.85 -6.26 0.83
C PHE A 142 9.45 -6.30 -0.58
N ASP A 143 10.14 -7.40 -0.92
CA ASP A 143 10.70 -7.62 -2.24
C ASP A 143 9.66 -8.21 -3.19
N LEU A 144 9.42 -7.53 -4.32
CA LEU A 144 8.45 -7.97 -5.32
C LEU A 144 8.90 -9.27 -5.98
N TYR A 145 7.99 -10.26 -6.03
CA TYR A 145 8.23 -11.54 -6.70
C TYR A 145 7.12 -11.96 -7.65
N LEU A 146 6.00 -11.27 -7.62
CA LEU A 146 4.86 -11.48 -8.50
C LEU A 146 4.38 -10.15 -9.06
N HIS A 147 4.12 -10.12 -10.35
CA HIS A 147 3.51 -9.02 -11.08
C HIS A 147 2.49 -9.59 -12.06
N GLY A 148 1.21 -9.37 -11.80
CA GLY A 148 0.09 -9.76 -12.64
C GLY A 148 -0.56 -8.53 -13.24
N PHE A 149 -0.56 -8.42 -14.56
CA PHE A 149 -1.14 -7.32 -15.32
C PHE A 149 -2.32 -7.85 -16.14
N ILE A 150 -3.52 -7.40 -15.82
CA ILE A 150 -4.75 -7.78 -16.52
C ILE A 150 -5.23 -6.57 -17.32
N VAL A 151 -5.40 -6.73 -18.63
CA VAL A 151 -5.73 -5.64 -19.54
C VAL A 151 -6.92 -6.03 -20.44
N THR A 152 -7.76 -5.05 -20.78
CA THR A 152 -8.84 -5.21 -21.75
C THR A 152 -8.40 -4.73 -23.13
N ASP A 153 -9.15 -5.10 -24.18
CA ASP A 153 -8.91 -4.65 -25.56
C ASP A 153 -8.93 -3.12 -25.68
N GLU A 154 -9.64 -2.43 -24.77
CA GLU A 154 -9.69 -0.96 -24.71
C GLU A 154 -8.48 -0.35 -24.00
N GLY A 155 -7.49 -1.14 -23.60
CA GLY A 155 -6.29 -0.69 -22.91
C GLY A 155 -6.50 -0.34 -21.43
N ARG A 156 -7.68 -0.61 -20.84
CA ARG A 156 -7.92 -0.46 -19.40
C ARG A 156 -7.31 -1.64 -18.66
N TRP A 157 -6.75 -1.39 -17.48
CA TRP A 157 -5.98 -2.41 -16.79
C TRP A 157 -6.11 -2.37 -15.26
N VAL A 158 -5.81 -3.50 -14.68
CA VAL A 158 -5.53 -3.67 -13.25
C VAL A 158 -4.22 -4.41 -13.08
N VAL A 159 -3.42 -3.98 -12.10
CA VAL A 159 -2.22 -4.71 -11.68
C VAL A 159 -2.39 -5.19 -10.26
N VAL A 160 -2.03 -6.45 -10.05
CA VAL A 160 -1.90 -7.06 -8.72
C VAL A 160 -0.47 -7.54 -8.57
N GLN A 161 0.27 -6.93 -7.67
CA GLN A 161 1.63 -7.31 -7.34
C GLN A 161 1.69 -7.91 -5.93
N GLN A 162 2.71 -8.71 -5.69
CA GLN A 162 2.99 -9.19 -4.34
C GLN A 162 4.49 -9.16 -4.06
N GLY A 163 4.81 -8.55 -2.92
CA GLY A 163 6.12 -8.60 -2.29
C GLY A 163 6.13 -9.57 -1.11
N MET A 164 7.33 -10.00 -0.72
CA MET A 164 7.54 -10.79 0.48
C MET A 164 8.68 -10.22 1.32
N ASN A 165 8.52 -10.33 2.63
CA ASN A 165 9.59 -10.13 3.60
C ASN A 165 9.99 -11.50 4.15
N GLY A 166 11.19 -11.98 3.78
CA GLY A 166 11.68 -13.29 4.16
C GLY A 166 11.94 -13.42 5.66
N ASP A 167 12.42 -12.35 6.30
CA ASP A 167 12.79 -12.34 7.72
C ASP A 167 11.55 -12.44 8.62
N ARG A 168 10.47 -11.75 8.22
CA ARG A 168 9.20 -11.74 8.95
C ARG A 168 8.25 -12.84 8.53
N ARG A 169 8.51 -13.50 7.40
CA ARG A 169 7.61 -14.47 6.76
C ARG A 169 6.23 -13.88 6.45
N GLU A 170 6.21 -12.65 5.99
CA GLU A 170 5.02 -11.91 5.63
C GLU A 170 4.99 -11.63 4.13
N ALA A 171 3.81 -11.44 3.59
CA ALA A 171 3.60 -10.97 2.23
C ALA A 171 2.75 -9.71 2.23
N ARG A 172 2.94 -8.88 1.20
CA ARG A 172 2.20 -7.66 0.97
C ARG A 172 1.72 -7.63 -0.46
N ARG A 173 0.46 -7.26 -0.67
CA ARG A 173 -0.15 -7.18 -1.99
C ARG A 173 -0.49 -5.74 -2.34
N TYR A 174 -0.14 -5.33 -3.55
CA TYR A 174 -0.36 -3.99 -4.09
C TYR A 174 -1.37 -4.09 -5.23
N HIS A 175 -2.40 -3.27 -5.17
CA HIS A 175 -3.46 -3.20 -6.16
C HIS A 175 -3.42 -1.85 -6.87
N TRP A 176 -3.43 -1.90 -8.19
CA TRP A 176 -3.45 -0.73 -9.07
C TRP A 176 -4.58 -0.85 -10.06
N ARG A 177 -5.13 0.26 -10.49
CA ARG A 177 -6.16 0.31 -11.51
C ARG A 177 -5.99 1.55 -12.37
N SER A 178 -6.12 1.41 -13.71
CA SER A 178 -6.00 2.52 -14.65
C SER A 178 -7.11 3.55 -14.50
N GLU A 179 -8.34 3.12 -14.15
CA GLU A 179 -9.46 4.02 -13.93
C GLU A 179 -9.23 4.86 -12.66
N GLY A 180 -9.28 6.17 -12.81
CA GLY A 180 -9.03 7.12 -11.72
C GLY A 180 -7.56 7.35 -11.39
N LEU A 181 -6.62 6.73 -12.11
CA LEU A 181 -5.19 6.96 -11.93
C LEU A 181 -4.81 8.31 -12.55
N THR A 182 -4.44 9.27 -11.71
CA THR A 182 -4.00 10.61 -12.14
C THR A 182 -2.49 10.77 -12.13
N SER A 183 -1.79 9.97 -11.33
CA SER A 183 -0.33 9.97 -11.19
C SER A 183 0.17 8.58 -10.82
N PHE A 184 1.28 8.16 -11.39
CA PHE A 184 1.95 6.92 -10.98
C PHE A 184 2.76 7.07 -9.69
N VAL A 185 3.08 8.30 -9.29
CA VAL A 185 4.00 8.57 -8.19
C VAL A 185 3.37 9.36 -7.04
N GLU A 186 2.10 9.73 -7.17
CA GLU A 186 1.35 10.39 -6.09
C GLU A 186 0.08 9.59 -5.80
N GLU A 187 0.09 8.88 -4.67
CA GLU A 187 -1.01 8.06 -4.15
C GLU A 187 -1.71 7.14 -5.19
N PRO A 188 -0.92 6.40 -5.96
CA PRO A 188 -1.41 5.74 -7.15
C PRO A 188 -2.19 4.45 -6.89
N HIS A 189 -2.04 3.84 -5.71
CA HIS A 189 -2.59 2.53 -5.39
C HIS A 189 -4.10 2.60 -5.17
N SER A 190 -4.83 1.66 -5.75
CA SER A 190 -6.23 1.41 -5.37
C SER A 190 -6.29 0.87 -3.93
N ALA A 191 -5.32 0.01 -3.57
CA ALA A 191 -5.17 -0.52 -2.22
C ALA A 191 -3.78 -1.13 -2.02
N ILE A 192 -3.32 -1.14 -0.77
CA ILE A 192 -2.18 -1.96 -0.32
C ILE A 192 -2.65 -2.79 0.85
N GLU A 193 -2.52 -4.11 0.73
CA GLU A 193 -2.90 -5.09 1.73
C GLU A 193 -1.67 -5.69 2.40
N GLY A 194 -1.61 -5.62 3.70
CA GLY A 194 -0.53 -6.17 4.52
C GLY A 194 -0.39 -5.43 5.84
N PRO A 195 0.47 -5.91 6.75
CA PRO A 195 0.69 -5.29 8.04
C PRO A 195 1.31 -3.89 7.91
N ASP A 196 0.84 -2.95 8.73
CA ASP A 196 1.38 -1.59 8.81
C ASP A 196 2.83 -1.63 9.35
N GLN A 197 3.74 -1.02 8.62
CA GLN A 197 5.17 -0.92 8.96
C GLN A 197 5.51 0.40 9.68
N GLY A 198 4.54 1.22 10.03
CA GLY A 198 4.74 2.51 10.68
C GLY A 198 5.28 3.59 9.73
N LYS A 199 6.37 4.24 10.10
CA LYS A 199 7.02 5.25 9.23
C LYS A 199 8.05 4.59 8.32
N ILE A 200 7.80 4.69 7.03
CA ILE A 200 8.65 4.13 5.97
C ILE A 200 9.14 5.24 5.01
N VAL A 201 10.07 4.92 4.14
CA VAL A 201 10.32 5.73 2.94
C VAL A 201 9.11 5.59 2.05
N ASN A 202 8.33 6.65 1.94
CA ASN A 202 7.10 6.66 1.15
C ASN A 202 7.08 7.91 0.25
N LEU A 203 7.66 7.76 -0.92
CA LEU A 203 7.70 8.83 -1.92
C LEU A 203 6.41 8.90 -2.75
N THR A 204 5.44 8.01 -2.48
CA THR A 204 4.11 8.12 -3.08
C THR A 204 3.14 8.97 -2.27
N ASP A 205 3.50 9.32 -1.04
CA ASP A 205 2.71 10.26 -0.24
C ASP A 205 2.69 11.64 -0.93
N ARG A 206 1.53 12.29 -0.92
CA ARG A 206 1.39 13.64 -1.51
C ARG A 206 2.37 14.64 -0.89
N ARG A 207 2.63 14.52 0.40
CA ARG A 207 3.57 15.39 1.13
C ARG A 207 5.03 15.19 0.71
N ALA A 208 5.35 14.11 -0.02
CA ALA A 208 6.67 13.86 -0.56
C ALA A 208 6.97 14.63 -1.86
N ASP A 209 6.05 15.48 -2.35
CA ASP A 209 6.23 16.20 -3.59
C ASP A 209 7.51 17.04 -3.62
N ALA A 210 7.83 17.76 -2.55
CA ALA A 210 9.07 18.50 -2.43
C ALA A 210 10.31 17.60 -2.55
N SER A 211 10.26 16.37 -1.99
CA SER A 211 11.35 15.41 -2.11
C SER A 211 11.48 14.88 -3.53
N ARG A 212 10.36 14.53 -4.20
CA ARG A 212 10.39 14.08 -5.60
C ARG A 212 11.00 15.15 -6.53
N ARG A 213 10.56 16.41 -6.40
CA ARG A 213 11.12 17.53 -7.19
C ARG A 213 12.58 17.83 -6.85
N GLY A 214 12.93 17.87 -5.56
CA GLY A 214 14.30 18.11 -5.12
C GLY A 214 15.30 17.07 -5.64
N GLN A 215 14.89 15.80 -5.75
CA GLN A 215 15.71 14.74 -6.33
C GLN A 215 16.05 15.04 -7.80
N ILE A 216 15.09 15.51 -8.60
CA ILE A 216 15.29 15.87 -10.00
C ILE A 216 16.15 17.14 -10.12
N GLU A 217 15.84 18.16 -9.32
CA GLU A 217 16.60 19.40 -9.30
C GLU A 217 18.08 19.16 -8.98
N MET A 218 18.37 18.34 -7.95
CA MET A 218 19.75 18.01 -7.58
C MET A 218 20.50 17.27 -8.69
N LEU A 219 19.86 16.30 -9.35
CA LEU A 219 20.48 15.60 -10.48
C LEU A 219 20.88 16.55 -11.61
N ASN A 220 20.02 17.52 -11.91
CA ASN A 220 20.20 18.45 -13.01
C ASN A 220 21.12 19.65 -12.65
N SER A 221 21.21 20.04 -11.36
CA SER A 221 21.90 21.26 -10.93
C SER A 221 23.27 20.98 -10.30
N ILE A 222 23.35 20.10 -9.32
CA ILE A 222 24.60 19.86 -8.58
C ILE A 222 25.38 18.63 -9.04
N GLY A 223 24.70 17.73 -9.72
CA GLY A 223 25.29 16.59 -10.40
C GLY A 223 25.69 15.42 -9.49
N PRO A 224 26.07 14.27 -10.10
CA PRO A 224 26.29 13.00 -9.40
C PRO A 224 27.42 13.04 -8.39
N ASP A 225 28.52 13.77 -8.67
CA ASP A 225 29.67 13.85 -7.78
C ASP A 225 29.35 14.52 -6.44
N ALA A 226 28.59 15.62 -6.50
CA ALA A 226 28.22 16.36 -5.28
C ALA A 226 27.21 15.55 -4.47
N ILE A 227 26.23 14.94 -5.11
CA ILE A 227 25.25 14.07 -4.47
C ILE A 227 25.95 12.90 -3.76
N ALA A 228 26.87 12.23 -4.44
CA ALA A 228 27.62 11.10 -3.86
C ALA A 228 28.48 11.53 -2.68
N ARG A 229 29.12 12.71 -2.72
CA ARG A 229 29.89 13.26 -1.59
C ARG A 229 29.00 13.57 -0.38
N GLU A 230 27.85 14.22 -0.60
CA GLU A 230 26.93 14.53 0.50
C GLU A 230 26.36 13.23 1.12
N TYR A 231 25.97 12.28 0.29
CA TYR A 231 25.54 10.98 0.78
C TYR A 231 26.63 10.28 1.61
N ALA A 232 27.88 10.30 1.16
CA ALA A 232 29.01 9.69 1.89
C ALA A 232 29.29 10.37 3.24
N ARG A 233 29.00 11.67 3.39
CA ARG A 233 29.11 12.40 4.66
C ARG A 233 28.05 11.96 5.66
N MET A 234 26.85 11.62 5.17
CA MET A 234 25.71 11.22 5.98
C MET A 234 25.71 9.72 6.31
N ALA A 235 26.37 8.90 5.50
CA ALA A 235 26.44 7.46 5.71
C ALA A 235 27.15 7.15 7.04
N PRO A 236 26.57 6.29 7.90
CA PRO A 236 27.22 5.88 9.14
C PRO A 236 28.59 5.29 8.84
N ARG A 237 29.62 5.77 9.52
CA ARG A 237 30.97 5.19 9.38
C ARG A 237 30.98 3.82 10.02
N GLU A 238 31.28 2.77 9.27
CA GLU A 238 31.51 1.43 9.82
C GLU A 238 32.70 1.50 10.78
N GLY A 239 32.50 1.06 12.02
CA GLY A 239 33.59 0.96 13.02
C GLY A 239 33.58 2.01 14.12
N ALA A 240 32.70 2.98 14.14
CA ALA A 240 32.48 3.79 15.33
C ALA A 240 31.77 2.93 16.39
N ARG A 241 32.54 2.17 17.18
CA ARG A 241 32.10 1.74 18.50
C ARG A 241 31.58 3.00 19.18
N ALA A 242 30.41 2.90 19.76
CA ALA A 242 29.85 3.93 20.61
C ALA A 242 30.86 4.15 21.80
N ASP A 243 31.82 5.00 21.57
CA ASP A 243 32.61 5.59 22.66
C ASP A 243 31.73 6.70 23.20
N SER A 244 31.20 6.49 24.39
CA SER A 244 30.14 7.23 25.05
C SER A 244 30.53 8.64 25.52
N THR A 245 31.45 9.32 24.85
CA THR A 245 31.97 10.64 25.22
C THR A 245 31.97 11.69 24.12
N ALA A 246 31.40 11.39 22.95
CA ALA A 246 31.16 12.44 21.95
C ALA A 246 29.95 13.27 22.37
N PRO A 247 29.97 14.63 22.28
CA PRO A 247 28.83 15.44 22.57
C PRO A 247 27.68 14.99 21.62
N GLU A 248 26.53 14.67 22.21
CA GLU A 248 25.31 14.38 21.47
C GLU A 248 24.99 15.57 20.56
N GLN A 249 25.40 15.49 19.30
CA GLN A 249 24.79 16.35 18.30
C GLN A 249 23.32 15.98 18.28
N PRO A 250 22.41 16.98 18.32
CA PRO A 250 20.98 16.69 18.28
C PRO A 250 20.68 15.95 16.98
N PHE A 251 20.50 14.63 17.08
CA PHE A 251 20.02 13.81 15.98
C PHE A 251 18.68 14.39 15.53
N LEU A 252 18.65 14.89 14.32
CA LEU A 252 17.39 15.29 13.72
C LEU A 252 16.48 14.04 13.70
N PRO A 253 15.34 14.04 14.39
CA PRO A 253 14.53 12.83 14.60
C PRO A 253 14.09 12.14 13.29
N HIS A 254 14.08 12.88 12.18
CA HIS A 254 13.73 12.38 10.86
C HIS A 254 14.88 11.62 10.15
N LEU A 255 16.10 11.67 10.67
CA LEU A 255 17.23 10.89 10.18
C LEU A 255 17.35 9.51 10.83
N VAL A 256 16.53 9.20 11.83
CA VAL A 256 16.49 7.86 12.42
C VAL A 256 15.85 6.90 11.44
N MET A 257 16.65 5.97 10.95
CA MET A 257 16.24 4.92 10.03
C MET A 257 15.36 3.91 10.77
N PRO A 258 14.18 3.52 10.26
CA PRO A 258 13.44 2.39 10.79
C PRO A 258 14.32 1.13 10.75
N SER A 259 14.31 0.32 11.82
CA SER A 259 15.16 -0.88 11.93
C SER A 259 14.98 -1.90 10.81
N HIS A 260 13.80 -1.93 10.21
CA HIS A 260 13.46 -2.82 9.09
C HIS A 260 13.89 -2.30 7.70
N HIS A 261 14.44 -1.07 7.62
CA HIS A 261 14.97 -0.46 6.41
C HIS A 261 16.46 -0.14 6.53
N GLU A 262 17.17 -0.80 7.43
CA GLU A 262 18.63 -0.64 7.53
C GLU A 262 19.29 -1.07 6.22
N VAL A 263 19.57 -0.09 5.37
CA VAL A 263 20.59 -0.27 4.35
C VAL A 263 21.92 -0.06 5.07
N ARG A 264 22.66 -1.14 5.29
CA ARG A 264 24.00 -1.04 5.85
C ARG A 264 24.84 -0.20 4.91
N SER A 265 25.70 0.67 5.42
CA SER A 265 26.61 1.47 4.61
C SER A 265 27.51 0.59 3.73
N SER A 266 27.86 -0.62 4.22
CA SER A 266 28.51 -1.68 3.44
C SER A 266 27.73 -2.16 2.22
N ASP A 267 26.41 -2.02 2.23
CA ASP A 267 25.55 -2.48 1.13
C ASP A 267 25.44 -1.46 0.00
N VAL A 268 25.83 -0.22 0.24
CA VAL A 268 25.88 0.84 -0.76
C VAL A 268 27.32 1.04 -1.18
N LEU A 269 27.70 0.35 -2.22
CA LEU A 269 28.97 0.65 -2.88
C LEU A 269 28.83 2.04 -3.51
N ILE A 270 29.44 3.06 -2.89
CA ILE A 270 29.42 4.47 -3.33
C ILE A 270 29.76 4.59 -4.82
N ARG A 271 30.70 3.75 -5.29
CA ARG A 271 31.06 3.70 -6.71
C ARG A 271 29.88 3.28 -7.61
N ARG A 272 29.05 2.29 -7.18
CA ARG A 272 27.85 1.89 -7.94
C ARG A 272 26.77 2.96 -7.87
N LEU A 273 26.62 3.58 -6.71
CA LEU A 273 25.69 4.71 -6.56
C LEU A 273 26.07 5.84 -7.50
N HIS A 274 27.35 6.25 -7.52
CA HIS A 274 27.84 7.29 -8.42
C HIS A 274 27.59 6.94 -9.90
N GLY A 275 27.89 5.73 -10.34
CA GLY A 275 27.63 5.29 -11.71
C GLY A 275 26.14 5.35 -12.08
N THR A 276 25.26 4.98 -11.14
CA THR A 276 23.81 5.07 -11.36
C THR A 276 23.33 6.52 -11.39
N LEU A 277 23.86 7.38 -10.52
CA LEU A 277 23.56 8.82 -10.53
C LEU A 277 24.04 9.50 -11.79
N ALA A 278 25.24 9.13 -12.30
CA ALA A 278 25.77 9.63 -13.55
C ALA A 278 24.88 9.25 -14.74
N ALA A 279 24.47 7.97 -14.83
CA ALA A 279 23.54 7.53 -15.86
C ALA A 279 22.16 8.23 -15.73
N ALA A 280 21.69 8.47 -14.52
CA ALA A 280 20.44 9.20 -14.31
C ALA A 280 20.55 10.67 -14.74
N ALA A 281 21.66 11.33 -14.42
CA ALA A 281 21.92 12.71 -14.86
C ALA A 281 22.07 12.82 -16.39
N GLU A 282 22.72 11.84 -17.01
CA GLU A 282 22.87 11.77 -18.48
C GLU A 282 21.52 11.58 -19.19
N CYS A 283 20.63 10.77 -18.62
CA CYS A 283 19.27 10.61 -19.14
C CYS A 283 18.41 11.87 -19.00
N GLY A 284 18.73 12.76 -18.09
CA GLY A 284 18.05 14.05 -17.88
C GLY A 284 16.55 13.91 -17.56
N PRO A 285 16.15 13.14 -16.52
CA PRO A 285 14.74 12.94 -16.23
C PRO A 285 14.08 14.28 -15.90
N SER A 286 12.92 14.55 -16.49
CA SER A 286 12.13 15.77 -16.24
C SER A 286 11.29 15.67 -14.99
N ASP A 287 10.97 14.45 -14.56
CA ASP A 287 10.16 14.16 -13.38
C ASP A 287 10.59 12.87 -12.67
N PHE A 288 9.97 12.62 -11.53
CA PHE A 288 10.31 11.46 -10.69
C PHE A 288 9.92 10.11 -11.33
N SER A 289 8.89 10.08 -12.19
CA SER A 289 8.50 8.86 -12.91
C SER A 289 9.57 8.45 -13.91
N GLN A 290 10.09 9.42 -14.65
CA GLN A 290 11.20 9.19 -15.59
C GLN A 290 12.47 8.74 -14.85
N LEU A 291 12.78 9.35 -13.69
CA LEU A 291 13.90 8.93 -12.85
C LEU A 291 13.78 7.46 -12.46
N LEU A 292 12.59 7.01 -12.04
CA LEU A 292 12.37 5.61 -11.67
C LEU A 292 12.61 4.64 -12.83
N LEU A 293 12.34 5.07 -14.08
CA LEU A 293 12.53 4.26 -15.27
C LEU A 293 13.97 4.18 -15.76
N VAL A 294 14.87 5.07 -15.28
CA VAL A 294 16.28 5.00 -15.67
C VAL A 294 16.90 3.65 -15.27
N PRO A 295 17.59 2.97 -16.21
CA PRO A 295 18.27 1.71 -15.91
C PRO A 295 19.25 1.83 -14.74
N GLY A 296 19.16 0.90 -13.77
CA GLY A 296 20.01 0.92 -12.58
C GLY A 296 19.43 1.72 -11.41
N VAL A 297 18.53 2.67 -11.62
CA VAL A 297 17.82 3.36 -10.53
C VAL A 297 16.92 2.36 -9.80
N GLY A 298 17.12 2.26 -8.49
CA GLY A 298 16.39 1.35 -7.61
C GLY A 298 16.27 1.93 -6.20
N PRO A 299 15.79 1.16 -5.23
CA PRO A 299 15.47 1.66 -3.89
C PRO A 299 16.66 2.35 -3.20
N ARG A 300 17.87 1.84 -3.39
CA ARG A 300 19.09 2.45 -2.80
C ARG A 300 19.39 3.83 -3.38
N THR A 301 19.29 3.99 -4.70
CA THR A 301 19.53 5.25 -5.37
C THR A 301 18.48 6.28 -5.01
N VAL A 302 17.21 5.90 -5.06
CA VAL A 302 16.07 6.74 -4.69
C VAL A 302 16.18 7.19 -3.22
N ARG A 303 16.57 6.29 -2.32
CA ARG A 303 16.79 6.62 -0.93
C ARG A 303 17.94 7.58 -0.72
N ALA A 304 19.07 7.37 -1.40
CA ALA A 304 20.21 8.27 -1.32
C ALA A 304 19.86 9.68 -1.79
N LEU A 305 19.16 9.79 -2.91
CA LEU A 305 18.64 11.06 -3.41
C LEU A 305 17.67 11.73 -2.44
N ALA A 306 16.73 10.96 -1.89
CA ALA A 306 15.76 11.48 -0.93
C ALA A 306 16.42 11.98 0.36
N MET A 307 17.45 11.28 0.86
CA MET A 307 18.23 11.73 2.03
C MET A 307 18.98 13.03 1.74
N VAL A 308 19.63 13.14 0.58
CA VAL A 308 20.34 14.36 0.21
C VAL A 308 19.37 15.52 -0.01
N ALA A 309 18.20 15.26 -0.63
CA ALA A 309 17.14 16.26 -0.79
C ALA A 309 16.60 16.76 0.56
N GLU A 310 16.47 15.89 1.56
CA GLU A 310 16.05 16.32 2.89
C GLU A 310 17.08 17.25 3.55
N VAL A 311 18.38 16.93 3.42
CA VAL A 311 19.44 17.77 4.01
C VAL A 311 19.60 19.10 3.29
N LEU A 312 19.56 19.10 1.97
CA LEU A 312 19.81 20.32 1.17
C LEU A 312 18.57 21.22 1.04
N HIS A 313 17.38 20.61 0.98
CA HIS A 313 16.13 21.33 0.68
C HIS A 313 15.09 21.21 1.83
N GLY A 314 15.41 20.51 2.91
CA GLY A 314 14.44 20.28 3.99
C GLY A 314 13.22 19.44 3.54
N ALA A 315 13.37 18.64 2.49
CA ALA A 315 12.27 17.93 1.83
C ALA A 315 12.03 16.53 2.45
N PRO A 316 11.01 16.33 3.28
CA PRO A 316 10.80 15.05 3.96
C PRO A 316 10.44 13.94 2.98
N TYR A 317 10.85 12.73 3.27
CA TYR A 317 10.64 11.54 2.43
C TYR A 317 10.10 10.32 3.19
N ARG A 318 9.95 10.42 4.51
CA ARG A 318 9.41 9.35 5.36
C ARG A 318 8.06 9.73 5.91
N PHE A 319 7.08 8.91 5.58
CA PHE A 319 5.69 9.09 5.97
C PHE A 319 5.12 7.77 6.45
N SER A 320 3.87 7.81 6.91
CA SER A 320 3.16 6.61 7.32
C SER A 320 3.06 5.60 6.18
N ASP A 321 3.08 4.34 6.53
CA ASP A 321 2.84 3.25 5.60
C ASP A 321 1.46 3.41 4.93
N PRO A 322 1.37 3.37 3.60
CA PRO A 322 0.11 3.48 2.89
C PRO A 322 -0.77 2.23 2.97
N ALA A 323 -0.30 1.12 3.57
CA ALA A 323 -1.11 -0.08 3.77
C ALA A 323 -2.34 0.23 4.64
N ARG A 324 -3.54 -0.08 4.11
CA ARG A 324 -4.82 0.19 4.75
C ARG A 324 -5.65 -1.05 5.00
N PHE A 325 -5.30 -2.15 4.37
CA PHE A 325 -6.04 -3.40 4.44
C PHE A 325 -5.18 -4.44 5.12
N SER A 326 -5.71 -5.04 6.16
CA SER A 326 -5.14 -6.23 6.75
C SER A 326 -6.30 -7.15 7.11
N PHE A 327 -6.28 -8.37 6.58
CA PHE A 327 -7.33 -9.35 6.80
C PHE A 327 -6.96 -10.37 7.89
N ALA A 328 -6.06 -10.02 8.82
CA ALA A 328 -5.62 -10.91 9.89
C ALA A 328 -6.70 -11.17 10.95
N HIS A 329 -6.92 -12.42 11.28
CA HIS A 329 -7.66 -12.78 12.47
C HIS A 329 -6.75 -12.72 13.70
N GLY A 330 -7.09 -11.89 14.68
CA GLY A 330 -6.43 -11.87 15.98
C GLY A 330 -5.25 -10.92 16.08
N GLY A 331 -5.29 -9.86 15.34
CA GLY A 331 -4.23 -9.02 15.16
C GLY A 331 -3.54 -8.24 16.13
N LYS A 332 -2.34 -8.00 15.76
CA LYS A 332 -1.46 -6.96 16.27
C LYS A 332 -1.72 -5.61 15.60
N ASP A 333 -2.56 -5.56 14.56
CA ASP A 333 -2.85 -4.34 13.82
C ASP A 333 -3.81 -3.47 14.62
N ARG A 334 -3.33 -2.29 14.99
CA ARG A 334 -4.09 -1.32 15.78
C ARG A 334 -5.22 -0.67 14.98
N HIS A 335 -5.24 -0.85 13.66
CA HIS A 335 -6.21 -0.25 12.73
C HIS A 335 -6.70 -1.27 11.69
N PRO A 336 -7.53 -2.25 12.07
CA PRO A 336 -8.17 -3.11 11.09
C PRO A 336 -9.09 -2.27 10.21
N PHE A 337 -8.98 -2.45 8.90
CA PHE A 337 -9.90 -1.81 7.96
C PHE A 337 -11.26 -2.50 8.03
N PRO A 338 -12.34 -1.76 8.32
CA PRO A 338 -13.67 -2.32 8.25
C PRO A 338 -14.08 -2.48 6.78
N VAL A 339 -14.36 -3.70 6.38
CA VAL A 339 -15.04 -3.93 5.10
C VAL A 339 -16.51 -3.51 5.29
N PRO A 340 -17.00 -2.50 4.58
CA PRO A 340 -18.39 -2.09 4.69
C PRO A 340 -19.31 -3.27 4.37
N ILE A 341 -20.30 -3.55 5.21
CA ILE A 341 -21.23 -4.67 5.04
C ILE A 341 -21.83 -4.67 3.62
N ARG A 342 -22.16 -3.51 3.08
CA ARG A 342 -22.61 -3.37 1.69
C ARG A 342 -21.66 -3.96 0.66
N VAL A 343 -20.35 -3.70 0.77
CA VAL A 343 -19.32 -4.23 -0.15
C VAL A 343 -19.21 -5.72 0.01
N TYR A 344 -19.30 -6.20 1.24
CA TYR A 344 -19.30 -7.61 1.58
C TYR A 344 -20.49 -8.34 0.96
N ASP A 345 -21.71 -7.85 1.19
CA ASP A 345 -22.94 -8.43 0.63
C ASP A 345 -22.94 -8.41 -0.89
N GLN A 346 -22.53 -7.30 -1.51
CA GLN A 346 -22.38 -7.19 -2.96
C GLN A 346 -21.37 -8.19 -3.51
N THR A 347 -20.24 -8.37 -2.82
CA THR A 347 -19.20 -9.34 -3.22
C THR A 347 -19.77 -10.76 -3.19
N ILE A 348 -20.44 -11.14 -2.12
CA ILE A 348 -21.09 -12.45 -1.99
C ILE A 348 -22.14 -12.64 -3.09
N GLN A 349 -23.00 -11.65 -3.31
CA GLN A 349 -24.05 -11.74 -4.31
C GLN A 349 -23.52 -11.92 -5.72
N VAL A 350 -22.46 -11.17 -6.09
CA VAL A 350 -21.85 -11.30 -7.42
C VAL A 350 -21.15 -12.65 -7.56
N LEU A 351 -20.43 -13.11 -6.56
CA LEU A 351 -19.77 -14.41 -6.60
C LEU A 351 -20.81 -15.55 -6.67
N LYS A 352 -21.90 -15.48 -5.90
CA LYS A 352 -23.01 -16.44 -6.01
C LYS A 352 -23.59 -16.45 -7.42
N SER A 353 -23.94 -15.27 -7.95
CA SER A 353 -24.50 -15.14 -9.27
C SER A 353 -23.53 -15.63 -10.37
N ALA A 354 -22.23 -15.35 -10.23
CA ALA A 354 -21.23 -15.84 -11.16
C ALA A 354 -21.10 -17.36 -11.12
N VAL A 355 -21.14 -17.97 -9.95
CA VAL A 355 -21.11 -19.45 -9.78
C VAL A 355 -22.38 -20.11 -10.30
N GLU A 356 -23.56 -19.54 -10.04
CA GLU A 356 -24.86 -20.06 -10.50
C GLU A 356 -25.00 -20.00 -12.02
N LYS A 357 -24.48 -18.93 -12.65
CA LYS A 357 -24.50 -18.73 -14.10
C LYS A 357 -23.37 -19.42 -14.83
N ALA A 358 -22.37 -19.90 -14.10
CA ALA A 358 -21.24 -20.60 -14.67
C ALA A 358 -21.68 -21.96 -15.23
N LYS A 359 -21.18 -22.32 -16.42
CA LYS A 359 -21.37 -23.64 -17.03
C LYS A 359 -20.51 -24.69 -16.32
N LEU A 360 -20.75 -24.89 -15.04
CA LEU A 360 -20.04 -25.86 -14.19
C LEU A 360 -20.88 -27.12 -14.01
N GLY A 361 -20.22 -28.23 -13.71
CA GLY A 361 -20.90 -29.41 -13.20
C GLY A 361 -21.55 -29.13 -11.85
N ARG A 362 -22.70 -29.76 -11.60
CA ARG A 362 -23.50 -29.52 -10.38
C ARG A 362 -22.71 -29.67 -9.08
N GLU A 363 -21.78 -30.62 -9.01
CA GLU A 363 -20.91 -30.81 -7.84
C GLU A 363 -19.91 -29.66 -7.62
N GLU A 364 -19.29 -29.18 -8.70
CA GLU A 364 -18.34 -28.04 -8.66
C GLU A 364 -19.07 -26.76 -8.24
N GLN A 365 -20.26 -26.55 -8.76
CA GLN A 365 -21.12 -25.41 -8.41
C GLN A 365 -21.52 -25.44 -6.93
N LEU A 366 -22.00 -26.59 -6.43
CA LEU A 366 -22.35 -26.77 -5.02
C LEU A 366 -21.13 -26.61 -4.11
N ALA A 367 -19.97 -27.12 -4.51
CA ALA A 367 -18.74 -26.97 -3.74
C ALA A 367 -18.25 -25.50 -3.68
N ALA A 368 -18.42 -24.75 -4.76
CA ALA A 368 -18.07 -23.32 -4.80
C ALA A 368 -19.03 -22.49 -3.93
N LEU A 369 -20.33 -22.73 -4.02
CA LEU A 369 -21.34 -22.08 -3.17
C LEU A 369 -21.15 -22.41 -1.70
N LYS A 370 -20.84 -23.67 -1.36
CA LYS A 370 -20.52 -24.06 0.01
C LYS A 370 -19.31 -23.32 0.56
N ARG A 371 -18.21 -23.23 -0.20
CA ARG A 371 -17.02 -22.48 0.23
C ARG A 371 -17.33 -21.00 0.48
N LEU A 372 -18.13 -20.40 -0.39
CA LEU A 372 -18.57 -19.01 -0.23
C LEU A 372 -19.40 -18.82 1.04
N ASP A 373 -20.33 -19.74 1.30
CA ASP A 373 -21.18 -19.72 2.50
C ASP A 373 -20.36 -19.94 3.79
N ASP A 374 -19.45 -20.92 3.79
CA ASP A 374 -18.55 -21.17 4.92
C ASP A 374 -17.67 -19.94 5.22
N GLN A 375 -17.19 -19.27 4.20
CA GLN A 375 -16.42 -18.04 4.33
C GLN A 375 -17.28 -16.90 4.89
N SER A 376 -18.48 -16.71 4.35
CA SER A 376 -19.46 -15.73 4.85
C SER A 376 -19.71 -15.93 6.35
N ARG A 377 -20.02 -17.14 6.77
CA ARG A 377 -20.26 -17.49 8.17
C ARG A 377 -19.02 -17.28 9.07
N ARG A 378 -17.82 -17.52 8.57
CA ARG A 378 -16.58 -17.24 9.33
C ARG A 378 -16.42 -15.74 9.57
N LEU A 379 -16.62 -14.91 8.53
CA LEU A 379 -16.56 -13.48 8.65
C LEU A 379 -17.65 -12.91 9.56
N GLU A 380 -18.89 -13.41 9.46
CA GLU A 380 -19.97 -13.04 10.38
C GLU A 380 -19.65 -13.36 11.86
N ARG A 381 -19.09 -14.55 12.14
CA ARG A 381 -18.67 -14.92 13.51
C ARG A 381 -17.50 -14.07 14.02
N SER A 382 -16.63 -13.59 13.14
CA SER A 382 -15.51 -12.72 13.51
C SER A 382 -15.91 -11.24 13.62
N ALA A 383 -17.11 -10.88 13.17
CA ALA A 383 -17.66 -9.52 13.22
C ALA A 383 -18.07 -9.08 14.65
N THR A 384 -17.26 -9.40 15.66
CA THR A 384 -17.45 -8.93 17.03
C THR A 384 -16.58 -7.71 17.27
N GLY A 385 -17.18 -6.53 17.28
CA GLY A 385 -16.47 -5.26 17.46
C GLY A 385 -17.40 -4.06 17.39
N PRO A 386 -16.85 -2.84 17.39
CA PRO A 386 -17.65 -1.64 17.17
C PRO A 386 -18.36 -1.72 15.80
N SER A 387 -19.49 -1.03 15.67
CA SER A 387 -20.24 -1.04 14.41
C SER A 387 -19.37 -0.55 13.25
N VAL A 388 -19.69 -0.97 12.02
CA VAL A 388 -18.95 -0.55 10.82
C VAL A 388 -18.93 0.98 10.70
N GLU A 389 -20.03 1.65 11.06
CA GLU A 389 -20.14 3.10 11.05
C GLU A 389 -19.20 3.75 12.08
N ALA A 390 -19.03 3.15 13.25
CA ALA A 390 -18.11 3.63 14.28
C ALA A 390 -16.65 3.48 13.82
N LEU A 391 -16.30 2.35 13.19
CA LEU A 391 -14.97 2.13 12.61
C LEU A 391 -14.66 3.09 11.46
N ILE A 392 -15.65 3.32 10.58
CA ILE A 392 -15.52 4.30 9.48
C ILE A 392 -15.30 5.71 10.05
N ALA A 393 -16.06 6.09 11.06
CA ALA A 393 -15.93 7.40 11.70
C ALA A 393 -14.59 7.55 12.42
N GLU A 394 -14.06 6.48 13.01
CA GLU A 394 -12.75 6.46 13.65
C GLU A 394 -11.64 6.54 12.60
N GLU A 395 -11.70 5.77 11.51
CA GLU A 395 -10.75 5.82 10.40
C GLU A 395 -10.67 7.22 9.78
N ARG A 396 -11.82 7.83 9.50
CA ARG A 396 -11.88 9.20 8.98
C ARG A 396 -11.24 10.21 9.94
N ARG A 397 -11.52 10.09 11.22
CA ARG A 397 -10.91 10.98 12.25
C ARG A 397 -9.40 10.74 12.35
N ALA A 398 -8.98 9.47 12.38
CA ALA A 398 -7.59 9.10 12.52
C ALA A 398 -6.76 9.45 11.27
N SER A 399 -7.41 9.55 10.09
CA SER A 399 -6.73 9.84 8.82
C SER A 399 -5.86 11.09 8.88
N PHE A 400 -6.25 12.12 9.63
CA PHE A 400 -5.49 13.35 9.77
C PHE A 400 -4.15 13.16 10.47
N SER A 401 -3.99 12.14 11.29
CA SER A 401 -2.71 11.79 11.94
C SER A 401 -1.68 11.20 10.96
N TYR A 402 -2.14 10.69 9.82
CA TYR A 402 -1.30 10.11 8.77
C TYR A 402 -1.50 10.74 7.39
N GLY A 403 -1.93 12.00 7.36
CA GLY A 403 -1.91 12.83 6.17
C GLY A 403 -3.27 13.25 5.63
N GLY A 404 -4.37 12.85 6.23
CA GLY A 404 -5.72 13.28 5.85
C GLY A 404 -6.36 12.41 4.76
N ARG A 405 -5.79 11.26 4.41
CA ARG A 405 -6.37 10.27 3.52
C ARG A 405 -6.92 9.10 4.32
N SER A 406 -8.21 8.86 4.19
CA SER A 406 -8.85 7.62 4.65
C SER A 406 -8.91 6.61 3.49
N VAL A 407 -9.43 5.43 3.77
CA VAL A 407 -9.74 4.42 2.73
C VAL A 407 -10.86 4.85 1.79
N PHE A 408 -11.54 5.94 2.09
CA PHE A 408 -12.60 6.55 1.27
C PHE A 408 -12.08 7.75 0.47
N GLU A 409 -10.77 7.94 0.35
CA GLU A 409 -10.08 9.06 -0.28
C GLU A 409 -9.68 10.18 0.69
N TRP A 410 -9.41 11.38 0.14
CA TRP A 410 -9.05 12.53 0.95
C TRP A 410 -10.23 13.01 1.78
N GLU A 411 -10.06 12.98 3.09
CA GLU A 411 -11.06 13.52 3.97
C GLU A 411 -11.03 15.06 3.91
N PRO A 412 -12.20 15.71 3.78
CA PRO A 412 -12.26 17.15 3.85
C PRO A 412 -11.70 17.58 5.20
N ARG A 413 -10.77 18.55 5.20
CA ARG A 413 -10.26 19.11 6.45
C ARG A 413 -11.45 19.53 7.29
N PRO A 414 -11.51 19.12 8.58
CA PRO A 414 -12.53 19.65 9.44
C PRO A 414 -12.44 21.18 9.31
N HIS A 415 -13.50 21.82 8.85
CA HIS A 415 -13.59 23.26 8.96
C HIS A 415 -13.26 23.53 10.43
N LEU A 416 -12.20 24.29 10.68
CA LEU A 416 -12.01 24.96 11.94
C LEU A 416 -13.24 25.87 12.08
N THR A 417 -14.33 25.27 12.53
CA THR A 417 -15.39 26.01 13.18
C THR A 417 -14.64 26.65 14.33
N MET A 418 -14.34 27.92 14.18
CA MET A 418 -13.80 28.74 15.24
C MET A 418 -14.46 28.20 16.50
N LEU A 419 -13.66 27.66 17.40
CA LEU A 419 -14.14 27.27 18.71
C LEU A 419 -14.99 28.45 19.17
N ALA A 420 -16.29 28.32 19.08
CA ALA A 420 -17.20 29.31 19.61
C ALA A 420 -16.74 29.47 21.04
N ASP A 421 -16.34 30.66 21.41
CA ASP A 421 -15.94 30.99 22.77
C ASP A 421 -16.90 30.24 23.71
N PRO A 422 -16.39 29.51 24.71
CA PRO A 422 -17.25 28.77 25.60
C PRO A 422 -18.29 29.77 26.16
N PRO A 423 -19.55 29.36 26.22
CA PRO A 423 -20.63 30.27 26.55
C PRO A 423 -20.26 31.06 27.83
N ALA A 424 -20.52 32.34 27.83
CA ALA A 424 -20.07 33.32 28.86
C ALA A 424 -20.38 32.91 30.31
N SER A 425 -21.20 31.88 30.54
CA SER A 425 -21.47 31.25 31.82
C SER A 425 -20.27 30.55 32.49
N THR A 426 -19.34 30.00 31.70
CA THR A 426 -18.13 29.33 32.23
C THR A 426 -17.07 30.34 32.67
N ARG A 427 -16.94 31.46 31.99
CA ARG A 427 -16.01 32.53 32.40
C ARG A 427 -16.41 33.20 33.73
N ARG A 428 -17.70 33.15 34.11
CA ARG A 428 -18.19 33.70 35.38
C ARG A 428 -17.90 32.76 36.56
N ALA A 429 -17.81 31.47 36.34
CA ALA A 429 -17.47 30.48 37.37
C ALA A 429 -15.98 30.53 37.71
N GLU A 430 -15.09 30.63 36.70
CA GLU A 430 -13.64 30.71 36.92
C GLU A 430 -13.19 32.03 37.52
N ARG A 431 -13.85 33.16 37.20
CA ARG A 431 -13.58 34.43 37.88
C ARG A 431 -14.04 34.42 39.34
N ARG A 432 -15.12 33.70 39.68
CA ARG A 432 -15.56 33.55 41.08
C ARG A 432 -14.63 32.63 41.89
N SER A 433 -14.07 31.60 41.31
CA SER A 433 -13.11 30.71 41.99
C SER A 433 -11.77 31.41 42.27
N ARG A 434 -11.26 32.22 41.33
CA ARG A 434 -10.03 33.00 41.53
C ARG A 434 -10.21 34.11 42.56
N SER A 435 -11.35 34.79 42.57
CA SER A 435 -11.66 35.83 43.58
C SER A 435 -11.84 35.29 45.01
N SER A 436 -12.28 34.04 45.16
CA SER A 436 -12.40 33.40 46.49
C SER A 436 -11.06 32.84 47.00
N ALA A 437 -10.13 32.45 46.09
CA ALA A 437 -8.80 32.00 46.45
C ALA A 437 -7.91 33.20 46.94
N ASP A 438 -7.99 34.34 46.26
CA ASP A 438 -7.26 35.55 46.65
C ASP A 438 -7.75 36.13 47.99
N LYS A 439 -9.05 36.09 48.27
CA LYS A 439 -9.59 36.50 49.58
C LYS A 439 -9.23 35.59 50.75
N ARG A 440 -8.91 34.30 50.47
CA ARG A 440 -8.41 33.37 51.51
C ARG A 440 -6.90 33.53 51.77
N ARG A 441 -6.13 33.98 50.79
CA ARG A 441 -4.69 34.24 50.93
C ARG A 441 -4.44 35.54 51.72
N ALA A 442 -5.24 36.61 51.47
CA ALA A 442 -5.16 37.89 52.20
C ALA A 442 -5.59 37.80 53.68
N ARG A 443 -6.33 36.76 54.11
CA ARG A 443 -6.71 36.54 55.52
C ARG A 443 -5.74 35.68 56.32
N ARG A 444 -4.73 35.06 55.70
CA ARG A 444 -3.69 34.28 56.39
C ARG A 444 -2.45 35.10 56.74
N ASP A 445 -2.24 36.24 56.08
CA ASP A 445 -1.06 37.11 56.34
C ASP A 445 -1.27 38.22 57.40
N THR A 446 -2.42 38.25 58.13
CA THR A 446 -2.71 39.23 59.17
C THR A 446 -2.76 38.67 60.58
N SER A 447 -2.26 37.43 60.80
CA SER A 447 -2.27 36.80 62.12
C SER A 447 -0.90 36.25 62.51
N THR A 448 0.13 37.10 62.57
CA THR A 448 1.31 36.88 63.41
C THR A 448 2.02 38.20 63.65
N ALA A 449 1.61 38.89 64.70
CA ALA A 449 2.46 39.86 65.34
C ALA A 449 2.89 39.27 66.70
N PRO A 450 4.15 39.29 67.08
CA PRO A 450 4.63 38.77 68.37
C PRO A 450 4.50 39.89 69.41
N SER A 451 3.93 39.53 70.54
CA SER A 451 4.09 40.29 71.76
C SER A 451 5.19 39.60 72.61
N HIS A 452 6.20 40.40 72.94
CA HIS A 452 7.28 40.25 73.95
C HIS A 452 8.23 39.08 73.77
#